data_af35409e1d094c1fa4eda470bda4d27d
#
_entry.id   af35409e1d094c1fa4eda470bda4d27d
#
_cell.length_a   1.000
_cell.length_b   1.000
_cell.length_c   1.000
_cell.angle_alpha   90.00
_cell.angle_beta   90.00
_cell.angle_gamma   90.00
#
_symmetry.space_group_name_H-M   'P 1'
#
loop_
_entity.id
_entity.type
_entity.pdbx_description
1 polymer ?
#
loop_
_entity_poly.entity_id
_entity_poly.type
_entity_poly.pdbx_seq_one_letter_code
_entity_poly.pdbx_strand_id
1 'polypeptide(L)'
;MGSVAGATEGLARKSDATKPFEGKTVAVVHAAWHSCGSYQVNVSQLIAYKALGARVISIAFMDVPGPPAPDGGRWPRYLEGSRDLPADRRFFTGASNSALWTISLLKDGWWPLIHGDQATWLIELAKRAPMPEGVETETIDLVHANHYFTLPLVERLIAKRRVPIILETQDIQARQFVLRNQDGFFIPPYVIYEDMLAVEVGWMKRADVNVHINAEEHAAFHRLLPGARHELVYPAVAPAPLGAGGRAIVIVASNHYPNYLGLRWFLEKVLPLAPGVDIEIYGNIDEGVRSRDAALYEAHQRLFKGRAPDIGTVYANAGCVLLPTTDGYGLSIKAVEALSSGAPLITTPAAFRGMSVDPRTLANVAVAERAEDFAAALRDIHARLQAGGADSSRATTDSRRYYDEAFSNDAYARALAKITVPMVCG
;
A
#
# COMPACT_ATOMS: atom_id res chain seq x y z
N MET A 1 -12.10 10.96 -2.62
CA MET A 1 -10.93 11.46 -3.36
C MET A 1 -10.39 12.65 -2.60
N GLY A 2 -9.44 12.41 -1.67
CA GLY A 2 -8.73 13.50 -0.98
C GLY A 2 -7.72 14.08 -1.94
N SER A 3 -7.76 15.39 -2.11
CA SER A 3 -6.88 16.16 -2.98
C SER A 3 -5.41 15.96 -2.59
N VAL A 4 -4.56 15.67 -3.55
CA VAL A 4 -3.08 15.60 -3.43
C VAL A 4 -2.48 16.96 -3.01
N ALA A 5 -3.26 18.04 -3.05
CA ALA A 5 -2.84 19.42 -2.71
C ALA A 5 -2.40 19.60 -1.24
N GLY A 6 -2.87 18.79 -0.29
CA GLY A 6 -2.48 18.92 1.12
C GLY A 6 -1.09 18.36 1.48
N ALA A 7 -0.51 17.52 0.62
CA ALA A 7 0.77 16.86 0.91
C ALA A 7 2.01 17.73 0.61
N THR A 8 1.84 18.79 -0.18
CA THR A 8 2.96 19.66 -0.61
C THR A 8 3.25 20.84 0.32
N GLU A 9 2.31 21.27 1.16
CA GLU A 9 2.51 22.43 2.04
C GLU A 9 3.33 22.13 3.32
N GLY A 10 3.41 20.88 3.77
CA GLY A 10 4.15 20.50 4.98
C GLY A 10 5.68 20.50 4.84
N LEU A 11 6.20 20.35 3.62
CA LEU A 11 7.63 20.22 3.34
C LEU A 11 8.37 21.57 3.19
N ALA A 12 7.65 22.69 3.12
CA ALA A 12 8.23 24.01 2.83
C ALA A 12 8.86 24.73 4.05
N ARG A 13 8.86 24.16 5.23
CA ARG A 13 9.31 24.85 6.47
C ARG A 13 10.38 24.13 7.28
N LYS A 14 11.40 23.57 6.67
CA LYS A 14 12.70 23.34 7.38
C LYS A 14 13.82 23.15 6.37
N SER A 15 14.72 24.13 6.32
CA SER A 15 16.14 23.84 6.31
C SER A 15 16.98 24.04 5.06
N ASP A 16 18.18 24.38 5.34
CA ASP A 16 19.47 24.02 4.72
C ASP A 16 19.76 22.50 4.78
N ALA A 17 18.78 21.64 4.47
CA ALA A 17 19.05 20.23 4.32
C ALA A 17 19.76 20.01 2.97
N THR A 18 20.93 19.41 3.00
CA THR A 18 21.65 18.96 1.81
C THR A 18 20.69 18.18 0.92
N LYS A 19 20.56 18.56 -0.34
CA LYS A 19 19.78 17.85 -1.36
C LYS A 19 20.71 16.85 -2.06
N PRO A 20 20.83 15.61 -1.54
CA PRO A 20 21.85 14.67 -2.00
C PRO A 20 21.65 14.24 -3.46
N PHE A 21 20.46 14.45 -4.02
CA PHE A 21 20.14 14.12 -5.41
C PHE A 21 20.10 15.34 -6.34
N GLU A 22 20.67 16.48 -5.92
CA GLU A 22 20.74 17.65 -6.82
C GLU A 22 21.53 17.31 -8.11
N GLY A 23 20.92 17.60 -9.27
CA GLY A 23 21.46 17.24 -10.56
C GLY A 23 21.32 15.77 -10.98
N LYS A 24 20.69 14.92 -10.15
CA LYS A 24 20.43 13.51 -10.44
C LYS A 24 19.00 13.27 -10.92
N THR A 25 18.83 12.27 -11.78
CA THR A 25 17.52 11.84 -12.27
C THR A 25 17.20 10.45 -11.79
N VAL A 26 16.04 10.30 -11.16
CA VAL A 26 15.49 9.01 -10.71
C VAL A 26 14.32 8.62 -11.60
N ALA A 27 14.35 7.41 -12.15
CA ALA A 27 13.24 6.83 -12.89
C ALA A 27 12.43 5.89 -11.98
N VAL A 28 11.17 6.20 -11.75
CA VAL A 28 10.22 5.32 -11.06
C VAL A 28 9.43 4.55 -12.11
N VAL A 29 9.65 3.24 -12.18
CA VAL A 29 8.98 2.33 -13.11
C VAL A 29 7.91 1.54 -12.37
N HIS A 30 6.67 1.57 -12.84
CA HIS A 30 5.56 0.99 -12.11
C HIS A 30 4.43 0.53 -13.03
N ALA A 31 3.55 -0.35 -12.53
CA ALA A 31 2.32 -0.69 -13.21
C ALA A 31 1.39 0.53 -13.33
N ALA A 32 0.69 0.67 -14.45
CA ALA A 32 -0.27 1.73 -14.70
C ALA A 32 -1.60 1.48 -13.95
N TRP A 33 -1.49 1.27 -12.65
CA TRP A 33 -2.62 1.10 -11.74
C TRP A 33 -2.95 2.41 -11.05
N HIS A 34 -4.23 2.65 -10.83
CA HIS A 34 -4.75 3.83 -10.14
C HIS A 34 -5.72 3.43 -9.03
N SER A 35 -5.83 4.26 -8.00
CA SER A 35 -6.76 4.07 -6.88
C SER A 35 -6.53 2.79 -6.05
N CYS A 36 -5.27 2.36 -5.95
CA CYS A 36 -4.85 1.20 -5.15
C CYS A 36 -3.65 1.54 -4.25
N GLY A 37 -3.30 0.62 -3.34
CA GLY A 37 -2.16 0.79 -2.43
C GLY A 37 -0.84 1.03 -3.16
N SER A 38 -0.56 0.24 -4.22
CA SER A 38 0.65 0.40 -5.03
C SER A 38 0.77 1.78 -5.68
N TYR A 39 -0.35 2.39 -6.10
CA TYR A 39 -0.33 3.76 -6.62
C TYR A 39 0.10 4.77 -5.54
N GLN A 40 -0.40 4.61 -4.31
CA GLN A 40 -0.01 5.50 -3.20
C GLN A 40 1.47 5.37 -2.87
N VAL A 41 2.03 4.15 -2.94
CA VAL A 41 3.47 3.93 -2.79
C VAL A 41 4.24 4.67 -3.88
N ASN A 42 3.83 4.56 -5.15
CA ASN A 42 4.46 5.27 -6.26
C ASN A 42 4.45 6.79 -6.04
N VAL A 43 3.32 7.35 -5.61
CA VAL A 43 3.21 8.79 -5.28
C VAL A 43 4.21 9.16 -4.17
N SER A 44 4.31 8.36 -3.13
CA SER A 44 5.23 8.58 -2.00
C SER A 44 6.69 8.53 -2.45
N GLN A 45 7.06 7.62 -3.35
CA GLN A 45 8.40 7.54 -3.94
C GLN A 45 8.77 8.83 -4.69
N LEU A 46 7.87 9.30 -5.55
CA LEU A 46 8.08 10.53 -6.32
C LEU A 46 8.24 11.75 -5.41
N ILE A 47 7.39 11.88 -4.38
CA ILE A 47 7.48 12.94 -3.38
C ILE A 47 8.82 12.87 -2.63
N ALA A 48 9.22 11.68 -2.17
CA ALA A 48 10.44 11.48 -1.42
C ALA A 48 11.68 11.84 -2.24
N TYR A 49 11.80 11.37 -3.48
CA TYR A 49 12.93 11.70 -4.33
C TYR A 49 12.98 13.18 -4.68
N LYS A 50 11.85 13.84 -4.90
CA LYS A 50 11.80 15.31 -5.08
C LYS A 50 12.26 16.04 -3.83
N ALA A 51 11.86 15.62 -2.65
CA ALA A 51 12.31 16.19 -1.39
C ALA A 51 13.84 16.05 -1.21
N LEU A 52 14.43 14.96 -1.72
CA LEU A 52 15.87 14.74 -1.76
C LEU A 52 16.60 15.55 -2.86
N GLY A 53 15.87 16.29 -3.71
CA GLY A 53 16.42 17.14 -4.75
C GLY A 53 16.55 16.51 -6.14
N ALA A 54 16.05 15.28 -6.34
CA ALA A 54 16.08 14.61 -7.63
C ALA A 54 15.14 15.26 -8.65
N ARG A 55 15.55 15.23 -9.91
CA ARG A 55 14.60 15.24 -11.03
C ARG A 55 13.98 13.86 -11.13
N VAL A 56 12.65 13.78 -11.17
CA VAL A 56 11.94 12.49 -11.09
C VAL A 56 11.12 12.24 -12.36
N ILE A 57 11.35 11.11 -13.00
CA ILE A 57 10.56 10.66 -14.14
C ILE A 57 9.73 9.42 -13.76
N SER A 58 8.48 9.38 -14.20
CA SER A 58 7.58 8.25 -14.03
C SER A 58 7.43 7.49 -15.33
N ILE A 59 7.62 6.17 -15.31
CA ILE A 59 7.42 5.28 -16.45
C ILE A 59 6.35 4.26 -16.07
N ALA A 60 5.13 4.47 -16.57
CA ALA A 60 4.01 3.60 -16.29
C ALA A 60 3.88 2.50 -17.34
N PHE A 61 3.81 1.25 -16.87
CA PHE A 61 3.63 0.05 -17.67
C PHE A 61 2.19 -0.46 -17.57
N MET A 62 1.50 -0.60 -18.72
CA MET A 62 0.17 -1.17 -18.79
C MET A 62 0.25 -2.70 -18.74
N ASP A 63 -0.33 -3.29 -17.71
CA ASP A 63 -0.32 -4.73 -17.40
C ASP A 63 -1.33 -5.56 -18.22
N VAL A 64 -2.09 -4.89 -19.06
CA VAL A 64 -3.03 -5.54 -20.00
C VAL A 64 -2.79 -5.01 -21.40
N PRO A 65 -2.98 -5.86 -22.42
CA PRO A 65 -2.95 -5.40 -23.79
C PRO A 65 -4.07 -4.39 -24.05
N GLY A 66 -3.75 -3.37 -24.77
CA GLY A 66 -4.71 -2.35 -25.15
C GLY A 66 -4.32 -1.69 -26.47
N PRO A 67 -5.20 -0.92 -27.08
CA PRO A 67 -4.81 -0.07 -28.18
C PRO A 67 -3.69 0.87 -27.71
N PRO A 68 -2.71 1.17 -28.56
CA PRO A 68 -1.63 2.10 -28.22
C PRO A 68 -2.15 3.54 -28.00
N ALA A 69 -3.37 3.82 -28.43
CA ALA A 69 -3.99 5.12 -28.31
C ALA A 69 -4.54 5.35 -26.89
N PRO A 70 -4.41 6.58 -26.35
CA PRO A 70 -4.89 6.90 -25.00
C PRO A 70 -6.42 6.88 -24.85
N ASP A 71 -7.17 6.79 -25.91
CA ASP A 71 -8.63 6.76 -25.95
C ASP A 71 -9.24 5.34 -25.84
N GLY A 72 -8.41 4.31 -25.72
CA GLY A 72 -8.83 2.91 -25.60
C GLY A 72 -8.70 2.30 -24.20
N GLY A 73 -9.77 1.76 -23.64
CA GLY A 73 -9.74 0.87 -22.49
C GLY A 73 -9.28 1.46 -21.16
N ARG A 74 -8.25 0.89 -20.53
CA ARG A 74 -7.73 1.31 -19.22
C ARG A 74 -6.85 2.56 -19.27
N TRP A 75 -6.27 2.91 -20.40
CA TRP A 75 -5.41 4.05 -20.58
C TRP A 75 -6.05 5.38 -20.18
N PRO A 76 -7.27 5.75 -20.63
CA PRO A 76 -7.90 6.99 -20.26
C PRO A 76 -8.05 7.17 -18.76
N ARG A 77 -8.47 6.11 -18.06
CA ARG A 77 -8.64 6.15 -16.59
C ARG A 77 -7.33 6.40 -15.87
N TYR A 78 -6.26 5.74 -16.30
CA TYR A 78 -4.95 5.96 -15.69
C TYR A 78 -4.41 7.35 -16.00
N LEU A 79 -4.47 7.79 -17.26
CA LEU A 79 -3.98 9.09 -17.69
C LEU A 79 -4.70 10.24 -16.99
N GLU A 80 -6.01 10.14 -16.85
CA GLU A 80 -6.82 11.12 -16.13
C GLU A 80 -6.52 11.11 -14.63
N GLY A 81 -6.58 9.95 -14.00
CA GLY A 81 -6.36 9.80 -12.56
C GLY A 81 -4.96 10.11 -12.10
N SER A 82 -3.97 10.02 -13.00
CA SER A 82 -2.56 10.32 -12.71
C SER A 82 -2.11 11.72 -13.16
N ARG A 83 -3.03 12.64 -13.50
CA ARG A 83 -2.67 14.00 -13.97
C ARG A 83 -1.79 14.74 -12.97
N ASP A 84 -2.11 14.62 -11.70
CA ASP A 84 -1.43 15.32 -10.60
C ASP A 84 -0.25 14.52 -10.01
N LEU A 85 0.20 13.48 -10.73
CA LEU A 85 1.36 12.70 -10.28
C LEU A 85 2.59 13.61 -10.20
N PRO A 86 3.29 13.69 -9.05
CA PRO A 86 4.38 14.65 -8.83
C PRO A 86 5.69 14.25 -9.53
N ALA A 87 5.64 13.97 -10.84
CA ALA A 87 6.78 13.66 -11.68
C ALA A 87 7.12 14.84 -12.61
N ASP A 88 8.41 15.06 -12.89
CA ASP A 88 8.86 16.11 -13.81
C ASP A 88 8.60 15.74 -15.28
N ARG A 89 8.66 14.44 -15.58
CA ARG A 89 8.20 13.86 -16.86
C ARG A 89 7.48 12.55 -16.62
N ARG A 90 6.51 12.25 -17.48
CA ARG A 90 5.73 11.01 -17.43
C ARG A 90 5.80 10.31 -18.78
N PHE A 91 6.13 9.04 -18.73
CA PHE A 91 6.18 8.15 -19.86
C PHE A 91 5.20 7.00 -19.68
N PHE A 92 4.65 6.52 -20.77
CA PHE A 92 3.67 5.43 -20.77
C PHE A 92 4.07 4.38 -21.79
N THR A 93 3.95 3.11 -21.40
CA THR A 93 4.18 1.99 -22.31
C THR A 93 3.28 0.81 -21.98
N GLY A 94 3.08 -0.07 -22.96
CA GLY A 94 2.31 -1.28 -22.80
C GLY A 94 2.31 -2.08 -24.11
N ALA A 95 2.07 -3.36 -24.06
CA ALA A 95 1.99 -4.19 -25.24
C ALA A 95 0.78 -3.79 -26.09
N SER A 96 0.99 -3.53 -27.38
CA SER A 96 -0.09 -3.30 -28.34
C SER A 96 -0.81 -4.61 -28.69
N ASN A 97 -2.06 -4.51 -29.15
CA ASN A 97 -2.82 -5.68 -29.61
C ASN A 97 -2.11 -6.44 -30.75
N SER A 98 -1.38 -5.75 -31.62
CA SER A 98 -0.61 -6.39 -32.68
C SER A 98 0.54 -7.26 -32.14
N ALA A 99 1.16 -6.89 -31.01
CA ALA A 99 2.19 -7.69 -30.38
C ALA A 99 1.64 -8.96 -29.72
N LEU A 100 0.36 -8.99 -29.38
CA LEU A 100 -0.29 -10.13 -28.72
C LEU A 100 -0.50 -11.34 -29.64
N TRP A 101 -0.58 -11.11 -30.93
CA TRP A 101 -0.85 -12.15 -31.92
C TRP A 101 0.42 -12.78 -32.50
N THR A 102 1.58 -12.43 -31.94
CA THR A 102 2.81 -13.11 -32.31
C THR A 102 2.83 -14.55 -31.79
N ILE A 103 3.37 -15.48 -32.58
CA ILE A 103 3.49 -16.90 -32.18
C ILE A 103 4.26 -17.02 -30.85
N SER A 104 5.27 -16.19 -30.64
CA SER A 104 6.04 -16.18 -29.39
C SER A 104 5.19 -15.80 -28.18
N LEU A 105 4.30 -14.81 -28.32
CA LEU A 105 3.41 -14.43 -27.23
C LEU A 105 2.32 -15.49 -26.98
N LEU A 106 1.83 -16.15 -28.02
CA LEU A 106 0.88 -17.27 -27.85
C LEU A 106 1.48 -18.38 -26.98
N LYS A 107 2.73 -18.76 -27.24
CA LYS A 107 3.42 -19.79 -26.48
C LYS A 107 3.89 -19.32 -25.11
N ASP A 108 4.55 -18.16 -25.04
CA ASP A 108 5.30 -17.73 -23.86
C ASP A 108 4.46 -16.90 -22.87
N GLY A 109 3.33 -16.35 -23.32
CA GLY A 109 2.45 -15.51 -22.53
C GLY A 109 1.04 -16.08 -22.36
N TRP A 110 0.30 -16.25 -23.49
CA TRP A 110 -1.09 -16.72 -23.40
C TRP A 110 -1.22 -18.14 -22.87
N TRP A 111 -0.32 -19.05 -23.28
CA TRP A 111 -0.34 -20.41 -22.78
C TRP A 111 -0.15 -20.47 -21.25
N PRO A 112 0.86 -19.84 -20.64
CA PRO A 112 0.96 -19.74 -19.19
C PRO A 112 -0.28 -19.11 -18.54
N LEU A 113 -0.81 -18.03 -19.11
CA LEU A 113 -1.96 -17.32 -18.54
C LEU A 113 -3.22 -18.20 -18.43
N ILE A 114 -3.54 -19.01 -19.45
CA ILE A 114 -4.71 -19.89 -19.40
C ILE A 114 -4.59 -21.01 -18.35
N HIS A 115 -3.37 -21.28 -17.86
CA HIS A 115 -3.07 -22.17 -16.75
C HIS A 115 -2.97 -21.44 -15.40
N GLY A 116 -3.23 -20.12 -15.37
CA GLY A 116 -3.19 -19.30 -14.16
C GLY A 116 -1.84 -18.66 -13.85
N ASP A 117 -0.84 -18.77 -14.73
CA ASP A 117 0.47 -18.13 -14.56
C ASP A 117 0.44 -16.65 -14.97
N GLN A 118 -0.11 -15.82 -14.10
CA GLN A 118 -0.13 -14.36 -14.27
C GLN A 118 1.28 -13.76 -14.18
N ALA A 119 2.20 -14.41 -13.46
CA ALA A 119 3.58 -13.95 -13.31
C ALA A 119 4.31 -13.93 -14.65
N THR A 120 4.34 -15.08 -15.33
CA THR A 120 4.96 -15.20 -16.65
C THR A 120 4.27 -14.31 -17.67
N TRP A 121 2.94 -14.21 -17.63
CA TRP A 121 2.19 -13.31 -18.51
C TRP A 121 2.67 -11.86 -18.42
N LEU A 122 2.75 -11.29 -17.21
CA LEU A 122 3.17 -9.90 -17.02
C LEU A 122 4.63 -9.67 -17.44
N ILE A 123 5.50 -10.62 -17.16
CA ILE A 123 6.90 -10.58 -17.61
C ILE A 123 6.98 -10.53 -19.13
N GLU A 124 6.22 -11.38 -19.83
CA GLU A 124 6.25 -11.43 -21.28
C GLU A 124 5.66 -10.17 -21.92
N LEU A 125 4.65 -9.57 -21.29
CA LEU A 125 4.16 -8.25 -21.70
C LEU A 125 5.25 -7.17 -21.52
N ALA A 126 5.95 -7.15 -20.37
CA ALA A 126 7.01 -6.17 -20.11
C ALA A 126 8.20 -6.33 -21.06
N LYS A 127 8.58 -7.56 -21.41
CA LYS A 127 9.63 -7.82 -22.42
C LYS A 127 9.29 -7.25 -23.81
N ARG A 128 8.01 -7.20 -24.15
CA ARG A 128 7.54 -6.79 -25.49
C ARG A 128 6.99 -5.38 -25.55
N ALA A 129 6.76 -4.74 -24.40
CA ALA A 129 6.32 -3.36 -24.37
C ALA A 129 7.33 -2.45 -25.10
N PRO A 130 6.90 -1.58 -26.02
CA PRO A 130 7.83 -0.67 -26.69
C PRO A 130 8.48 0.27 -25.67
N MET A 131 9.70 0.72 -25.94
CA MET A 131 10.28 1.80 -25.16
C MET A 131 9.47 3.08 -25.41
N PRO A 132 9.08 3.83 -24.36
CA PRO A 132 8.36 5.08 -24.54
C PRO A 132 9.18 6.08 -25.36
N GLU A 133 8.55 6.79 -26.29
CA GLU A 133 9.20 7.80 -27.11
C GLU A 133 9.85 8.89 -26.26
N GLY A 134 11.08 9.21 -26.54
CA GLY A 134 11.86 10.24 -25.85
C GLY A 134 12.47 9.81 -24.52
N VAL A 135 12.23 8.59 -24.03
CA VAL A 135 12.88 8.11 -22.79
C VAL A 135 14.36 7.83 -23.00
N GLU A 136 14.77 7.51 -24.21
CA GLU A 136 16.16 7.27 -24.61
C GLU A 136 17.06 8.52 -24.48
N THR A 137 16.46 9.71 -24.47
CA THR A 137 17.16 10.99 -24.27
C THR A 137 17.40 11.33 -22.80
N GLU A 138 16.75 10.60 -21.89
CA GLU A 138 16.88 10.84 -20.46
C GLU A 138 18.19 10.28 -19.92
N THR A 139 18.87 11.07 -19.09
CA THR A 139 19.98 10.59 -18.29
C THR A 139 19.41 10.10 -16.97
N ILE A 140 19.50 8.79 -16.72
CA ILE A 140 18.97 8.16 -15.51
C ILE A 140 20.14 7.75 -14.62
N ASP A 141 20.13 8.17 -13.36
CA ASP A 141 21.15 7.86 -12.36
C ASP A 141 20.71 6.72 -11.42
N LEU A 142 19.41 6.50 -11.26
CA LEU A 142 18.83 5.45 -10.43
C LEU A 142 17.48 4.99 -11.03
N VAL A 143 17.21 3.70 -10.99
CA VAL A 143 15.88 3.17 -11.28
C VAL A 143 15.26 2.60 -10.00
N HIS A 144 14.05 3.05 -9.68
CA HIS A 144 13.20 2.46 -8.66
C HIS A 144 12.04 1.72 -9.35
N ALA A 145 12.17 0.41 -9.45
CA ALA A 145 11.17 -0.47 -10.06
C ALA A 145 10.14 -0.91 -9.02
N ASN A 146 8.87 -0.88 -9.38
CA ASN A 146 7.78 -1.40 -8.56
C ASN A 146 7.25 -2.69 -9.18
N HIS A 147 7.19 -3.75 -8.38
CA HIS A 147 6.90 -5.13 -8.77
C HIS A 147 7.95 -5.73 -9.72
N TYR A 148 8.35 -6.94 -9.44
CA TYR A 148 9.39 -7.66 -10.19
C TYR A 148 9.09 -7.82 -11.69
N PHE A 149 7.81 -7.87 -12.08
CA PHE A 149 7.43 -8.02 -13.48
C PHE A 149 7.71 -6.77 -14.34
N THR A 150 8.06 -5.63 -13.74
CA THR A 150 8.53 -4.45 -14.48
C THR A 150 10.01 -4.51 -14.82
N LEU A 151 10.79 -5.38 -14.18
CA LEU A 151 12.24 -5.50 -14.38
C LEU A 151 12.66 -5.80 -15.83
N PRO A 152 11.93 -6.60 -16.63
CA PRO A 152 12.28 -6.77 -18.05
C PRO A 152 12.28 -5.45 -18.85
N LEU A 153 11.37 -4.54 -18.51
CA LEU A 153 11.33 -3.19 -19.12
C LEU A 153 12.52 -2.36 -18.59
N VAL A 154 12.83 -2.45 -17.30
CA VAL A 154 13.97 -1.74 -16.69
C VAL A 154 15.29 -2.20 -17.32
N GLU A 155 15.55 -3.49 -17.48
CA GLU A 155 16.77 -4.00 -18.11
C GLU A 155 16.97 -3.43 -19.52
N ARG A 156 15.89 -3.28 -20.27
CA ARG A 156 15.94 -2.68 -21.62
C ARG A 156 16.18 -1.17 -21.57
N LEU A 157 15.59 -0.49 -20.57
CA LEU A 157 15.76 0.95 -20.35
C LEU A 157 17.22 1.31 -20.08
N ILE A 158 17.93 0.48 -19.31
CA ILE A 158 19.32 0.73 -18.88
C ILE A 158 20.36 -0.09 -19.67
N ALA A 159 19.97 -0.82 -20.72
CA ALA A 159 20.84 -1.77 -21.43
C ALA A 159 22.18 -1.20 -21.89
N LYS A 160 22.28 0.10 -22.07
CA LYS A 160 23.52 0.80 -22.52
C LYS A 160 24.33 1.43 -21.37
N ARG A 161 23.86 1.32 -20.13
CA ARG A 161 24.47 1.99 -18.97
C ARG A 161 24.34 1.11 -17.73
N ARG A 162 25.32 1.15 -16.84
CA ARG A 162 25.18 0.55 -15.52
C ARG A 162 24.49 1.58 -14.62
N VAL A 163 23.23 1.36 -14.33
CA VAL A 163 22.40 2.18 -13.46
C VAL A 163 21.93 1.31 -12.31
N PRO A 164 22.08 1.75 -11.04
CA PRO A 164 21.56 1.00 -9.90
C PRO A 164 20.06 0.78 -9.98
N ILE A 165 19.60 -0.41 -9.56
CA ILE A 165 18.19 -0.81 -9.54
C ILE A 165 17.76 -1.09 -8.11
N ILE A 166 16.74 -0.38 -7.66
CA ILE A 166 15.96 -0.74 -6.48
C ILE A 166 14.67 -1.39 -6.94
N LEU A 167 14.33 -2.51 -6.35
CA LEU A 167 13.04 -3.17 -6.54
C LEU A 167 12.18 -3.02 -5.28
N GLU A 168 11.10 -2.26 -5.37
CA GLU A 168 10.02 -2.29 -4.39
C GLU A 168 9.12 -3.49 -4.68
N THR A 169 9.11 -4.48 -3.81
CA THR A 169 8.39 -5.74 -4.04
C THR A 169 6.88 -5.59 -3.88
N GLN A 170 6.44 -4.58 -3.13
CA GLN A 170 5.04 -4.33 -2.73
C GLN A 170 4.52 -5.46 -1.81
N ASP A 171 3.98 -6.53 -2.41
CA ASP A 171 3.51 -7.74 -1.73
C ASP A 171 4.24 -8.96 -2.31
N ILE A 172 4.08 -10.14 -1.70
CA ILE A 172 4.40 -11.43 -2.35
C ILE A 172 3.37 -11.64 -3.46
N GLN A 173 3.73 -11.28 -4.70
CA GLN A 173 2.81 -11.28 -5.84
C GLN A 173 2.31 -12.69 -6.17
N ALA A 174 3.14 -13.72 -6.00
CA ALA A 174 2.73 -15.12 -6.16
C ALA A 174 1.48 -15.44 -5.30
N ARG A 175 1.43 -14.95 -4.05
CA ARG A 175 0.27 -15.12 -3.17
C ARG A 175 -0.97 -14.39 -3.71
N GLN A 176 -0.79 -13.16 -4.19
CA GLN A 176 -1.88 -12.37 -4.75
C GLN A 176 -2.46 -13.02 -6.01
N PHE A 177 -1.61 -13.61 -6.85
CA PHE A 177 -2.05 -14.31 -8.07
C PHE A 177 -2.85 -15.58 -7.73
N VAL A 178 -2.38 -16.40 -6.79
CA VAL A 178 -3.12 -17.58 -6.33
C VAL A 178 -4.50 -17.21 -5.79
N LEU A 179 -4.59 -16.15 -4.98
CA LEU A 179 -5.88 -15.67 -4.45
C LEU A 179 -6.82 -15.20 -5.56
N ARG A 180 -6.31 -14.49 -6.56
CA ARG A 180 -7.12 -14.05 -7.72
C ARG A 180 -7.55 -15.20 -8.60
N ASN A 181 -6.71 -16.24 -8.70
CA ASN A 181 -7.01 -17.44 -9.49
C ASN A 181 -8.17 -18.27 -8.91
N GLN A 182 -8.49 -18.13 -7.61
CA GLN A 182 -9.62 -18.84 -7.00
C GLN A 182 -10.97 -18.49 -7.66
N ASP A 183 -11.12 -17.26 -8.13
CA ASP A 183 -12.33 -16.78 -8.80
C ASP A 183 -12.23 -16.84 -10.34
N GLY A 184 -11.11 -17.32 -10.87
CA GLY A 184 -10.83 -17.41 -12.29
C GLY A 184 -11.18 -18.77 -12.89
N PHE A 185 -11.45 -18.78 -14.21
CA PHE A 185 -11.55 -20.01 -14.98
C PHE A 185 -10.23 -20.29 -15.71
N PHE A 186 -9.55 -21.36 -15.31
CA PHE A 186 -8.27 -21.79 -15.90
C PHE A 186 -8.33 -23.24 -16.36
N ILE A 187 -7.42 -23.64 -17.24
CA ILE A 187 -7.33 -24.98 -17.78
C ILE A 187 -6.20 -25.76 -17.09
N PRO A 188 -6.41 -26.99 -16.63
CA PRO A 188 -5.33 -27.82 -16.07
C PRO A 188 -4.19 -28.08 -17.09
N PRO A 189 -2.92 -28.27 -16.63
CA PRO A 189 -2.49 -28.21 -15.24
C PRO A 189 -2.41 -26.76 -14.71
N TYR A 190 -2.85 -26.55 -13.48
CA TYR A 190 -2.80 -25.22 -12.87
C TYR A 190 -1.40 -24.91 -12.36
N VAL A 191 -0.96 -23.68 -12.55
CA VAL A 191 0.27 -23.18 -11.93
C VAL A 191 0.06 -23.06 -10.42
N ILE A 192 1.00 -23.57 -9.65
CA ILE A 192 0.97 -23.54 -8.19
C ILE A 192 1.76 -22.34 -7.63
N TYR A 193 1.53 -22.06 -6.36
CA TYR A 193 2.18 -20.95 -5.66
C TYR A 193 3.71 -20.98 -5.77
N GLU A 194 4.31 -22.16 -5.57
CA GLU A 194 5.75 -22.35 -5.56
C GLU A 194 6.41 -22.03 -6.90
N ASP A 195 5.75 -22.34 -8.00
CA ASP A 195 6.24 -22.03 -9.35
C ASP A 195 6.23 -20.52 -9.60
N MET A 196 5.14 -19.85 -9.25
CA MET A 196 5.05 -18.39 -9.37
C MET A 196 6.04 -17.67 -8.44
N LEU A 197 6.22 -18.17 -7.21
CA LEU A 197 7.19 -17.63 -6.28
C LEU A 197 8.63 -17.81 -6.79
N ALA A 198 8.94 -18.95 -7.41
CA ALA A 198 10.26 -19.17 -8.00
C ALA A 198 10.55 -18.16 -9.14
N VAL A 199 9.57 -17.82 -9.94
CA VAL A 199 9.67 -16.78 -10.97
C VAL A 199 9.91 -15.41 -10.33
N GLU A 200 9.14 -15.05 -9.31
CA GLU A 200 9.27 -13.79 -8.57
C GLU A 200 10.68 -13.65 -7.97
N VAL A 201 11.11 -14.64 -7.19
CA VAL A 201 12.45 -14.66 -6.57
C VAL A 201 13.57 -14.67 -7.63
N GLY A 202 13.34 -15.33 -8.77
CA GLY A 202 14.27 -15.33 -9.90
C GLY A 202 14.54 -13.94 -10.47
N TRP A 203 13.50 -13.12 -10.57
CA TRP A 203 13.61 -11.73 -11.02
C TRP A 203 14.17 -10.80 -9.94
N MET A 204 13.85 -11.01 -8.68
CA MET A 204 14.39 -10.20 -7.57
C MET A 204 15.92 -10.18 -7.52
N LYS A 205 16.58 -11.23 -8.03
CA LYS A 205 18.06 -11.31 -8.15
C LYS A 205 18.67 -10.26 -9.08
N ARG A 206 17.86 -9.61 -9.91
CA ARG A 206 18.29 -8.60 -10.87
C ARG A 206 18.41 -7.19 -10.27
N ALA A 207 17.84 -6.97 -9.09
CA ALA A 207 17.93 -5.71 -8.38
C ALA A 207 19.18 -5.66 -7.49
N ASP A 208 19.78 -4.48 -7.35
CA ASP A 208 20.86 -4.26 -6.39
C ASP A 208 20.36 -4.24 -4.95
N VAL A 209 19.12 -3.79 -4.75
CA VAL A 209 18.42 -3.78 -3.45
C VAL A 209 16.95 -4.12 -3.65
N ASN A 210 16.44 -5.04 -2.83
CA ASN A 210 15.02 -5.36 -2.73
C ASN A 210 14.44 -4.65 -1.51
N VAL A 211 13.49 -3.77 -1.72
CA VAL A 211 12.78 -3.02 -0.68
C VAL A 211 11.43 -3.66 -0.44
N HIS A 212 11.10 -3.86 0.83
CA HIS A 212 9.85 -4.47 1.28
C HIS A 212 9.05 -3.50 2.15
N ILE A 213 7.76 -3.43 1.93
CA ILE A 213 6.86 -2.53 2.67
C ILE A 213 6.26 -3.18 3.92
N ASN A 214 6.62 -4.42 4.21
CA ASN A 214 6.02 -5.27 5.21
C ASN A 214 7.12 -6.11 5.90
N ALA A 215 7.18 -6.10 7.22
CA ALA A 215 8.22 -6.79 7.99
C ALA A 215 8.14 -8.32 7.85
N GLU A 216 6.95 -8.90 7.75
CA GLU A 216 6.77 -10.35 7.59
C GLU A 216 7.27 -10.81 6.22
N GLU A 217 6.98 -10.06 5.17
CA GLU A 217 7.42 -10.35 3.81
C GLU A 217 8.91 -10.08 3.64
N HIS A 218 9.44 -9.01 4.26
CA HIS A 218 10.87 -8.79 4.36
C HIS A 218 11.58 -10.03 4.93
N ALA A 219 11.11 -10.56 6.07
CA ALA A 219 11.67 -11.75 6.69
C ALA A 219 11.49 -13.01 5.80
N ALA A 220 10.38 -13.12 5.08
CA ALA A 220 10.13 -14.24 4.16
C ALA A 220 11.09 -14.20 2.97
N PHE A 221 11.23 -13.07 2.30
CA PHE A 221 12.13 -12.93 1.15
C PHE A 221 13.61 -13.02 1.54
N HIS A 222 13.98 -12.53 2.72
CA HIS A 222 15.34 -12.72 3.23
C HIS A 222 15.70 -14.20 3.41
N ARG A 223 14.73 -15.04 3.83
CA ARG A 223 14.95 -16.51 3.89
C ARG A 223 15.00 -17.16 2.51
N LEU A 224 14.18 -16.68 1.56
CA LEU A 224 14.12 -17.24 0.20
C LEU A 224 15.32 -16.85 -0.66
N LEU A 225 15.89 -15.67 -0.41
CA LEU A 225 17.00 -15.11 -1.19
C LEU A 225 18.06 -14.46 -0.30
N PRO A 226 18.75 -15.26 0.57
CA PRO A 226 19.65 -14.71 1.60
C PRO A 226 20.90 -14.03 1.04
N GLY A 227 21.23 -14.26 -0.22
CA GLY A 227 22.38 -13.63 -0.89
C GLY A 227 22.10 -12.25 -1.49
N ALA A 228 20.85 -11.79 -1.52
CA ALA A 228 20.48 -10.47 -1.99
C ALA A 228 20.43 -9.47 -0.83
N ARG A 229 20.53 -8.18 -1.17
CA ARG A 229 20.31 -7.11 -0.20
C ARG A 229 18.80 -6.86 -0.06
N HIS A 230 18.30 -6.92 1.15
CA HIS A 230 16.91 -6.67 1.53
C HIS A 230 16.84 -5.54 2.55
N GLU A 231 15.92 -4.61 2.33
CA GLU A 231 15.67 -3.48 3.23
C GLU A 231 14.17 -3.37 3.51
N LEU A 232 13.81 -3.12 4.77
CA LEU A 232 12.44 -2.82 5.16
C LEU A 232 12.22 -1.31 5.13
N VAL A 233 11.30 -0.86 4.29
CA VAL A 233 10.89 0.55 4.20
C VAL A 233 9.38 0.61 4.14
N TYR A 234 8.75 1.07 5.22
CA TYR A 234 7.31 1.22 5.24
C TYR A 234 6.86 2.32 4.29
N PRO A 235 5.73 2.14 3.58
CA PRO A 235 5.21 3.17 2.68
C PRO A 235 4.75 4.38 3.49
N ALA A 236 4.90 5.57 2.91
CA ALA A 236 4.33 6.75 3.52
C ALA A 236 2.79 6.72 3.41
N VAL A 237 2.14 7.05 4.50
CA VAL A 237 0.68 7.16 4.61
C VAL A 237 0.36 8.59 5.05
N ALA A 238 -0.57 9.25 4.38
CA ALA A 238 -0.99 10.60 4.77
C ALA A 238 -1.54 10.59 6.20
N PRO A 239 -1.09 11.51 7.08
CA PRO A 239 -1.58 11.54 8.46
C PRO A 239 -3.03 11.98 8.54
N ALA A 240 -3.76 11.41 9.48
CA ALA A 240 -5.00 12.01 9.92
C ALA A 240 -4.70 13.38 10.56
N PRO A 241 -5.58 14.40 10.37
CA PRO A 241 -5.45 15.66 11.08
C PRO A 241 -5.44 15.42 12.59
N LEU A 242 -4.59 16.15 13.30
CA LEU A 242 -4.60 16.14 14.76
C LEU A 242 -5.81 16.96 15.23
N GLY A 243 -6.75 16.29 15.87
CA GLY A 243 -7.93 16.91 16.46
C GLY A 243 -7.87 16.93 17.99
N ALA A 244 -8.77 17.69 18.60
CA ALA A 244 -8.94 17.69 20.05
C ALA A 244 -9.51 16.38 20.61
N GLY A 245 -9.94 15.49 19.71
CA GLY A 245 -10.70 14.32 20.09
C GLY A 245 -12.17 14.62 20.43
N GLY A 246 -12.93 13.57 20.59
CA GLY A 246 -14.34 13.64 20.98
C GLY A 246 -14.72 12.47 21.86
N ARG A 247 -16.00 12.13 21.85
CA ARG A 247 -16.52 10.98 22.61
C ARG A 247 -16.85 9.78 21.72
N ALA A 248 -16.82 9.96 20.40
CA ALA A 248 -17.18 8.91 19.45
C ALA A 248 -16.16 7.77 19.49
N ILE A 249 -16.65 6.54 19.55
CA ILE A 249 -15.85 5.33 19.38
C ILE A 249 -16.09 4.84 17.96
N VAL A 250 -15.04 4.75 17.14
CA VAL A 250 -15.19 4.58 15.70
C VAL A 250 -14.51 3.32 15.17
N ILE A 251 -15.10 2.72 14.15
CA ILE A 251 -14.49 1.72 13.26
C ILE A 251 -14.46 2.33 11.87
N VAL A 252 -13.31 2.28 11.19
CA VAL A 252 -13.19 2.67 9.78
C VAL A 252 -12.83 1.45 8.95
N ALA A 253 -13.71 1.05 8.04
CA ALA A 253 -13.51 -0.15 7.22
C ALA A 253 -14.02 0.01 5.79
N SER A 254 -13.30 -0.58 4.83
CA SER A 254 -13.72 -0.69 3.43
C SER A 254 -14.38 -2.05 3.17
N ASN A 255 -15.16 -2.13 2.09
CA ASN A 255 -15.77 -3.38 1.63
C ASN A 255 -14.69 -4.34 1.08
N HIS A 256 -13.96 -4.95 2.02
CA HIS A 256 -12.95 -5.97 1.75
C HIS A 256 -13.23 -7.15 2.68
N TYR A 257 -13.07 -8.39 2.18
CA TYR A 257 -13.51 -9.59 2.91
C TYR A 257 -12.86 -9.74 4.32
N PRO A 258 -11.57 -9.56 4.53
CA PRO A 258 -10.98 -9.57 5.87
C PRO A 258 -11.58 -8.53 6.83
N ASN A 259 -11.93 -7.33 6.33
CA ASN A 259 -12.61 -6.32 7.15
C ASN A 259 -14.01 -6.78 7.57
N TYR A 260 -14.73 -7.46 6.66
CA TYR A 260 -16.02 -8.07 6.98
C TYR A 260 -15.88 -9.13 8.08
N LEU A 261 -14.90 -10.02 8.00
CA LEU A 261 -14.68 -11.05 9.02
C LEU A 261 -14.41 -10.44 10.40
N GLY A 262 -13.53 -9.44 10.47
CA GLY A 262 -13.22 -8.74 11.72
C GLY A 262 -14.42 -7.98 12.28
N LEU A 263 -15.17 -7.28 11.42
CA LEU A 263 -16.38 -6.57 11.84
C LEU A 263 -17.50 -7.54 12.29
N ARG A 264 -17.68 -8.66 11.59
CA ARG A 264 -18.61 -9.71 11.99
C ARG A 264 -18.26 -10.26 13.39
N TRP A 265 -16.98 -10.61 13.61
CA TRP A 265 -16.51 -11.05 14.92
C TRP A 265 -16.81 -10.01 16.00
N PHE A 266 -16.58 -8.73 15.72
CA PHE A 266 -16.84 -7.64 16.65
C PHE A 266 -18.34 -7.54 16.99
N LEU A 267 -19.21 -7.52 15.97
CA LEU A 267 -20.66 -7.36 16.16
C LEU A 267 -21.30 -8.56 16.85
N GLU A 268 -20.86 -9.79 16.53
CA GLU A 268 -21.43 -11.02 17.08
C GLU A 268 -20.85 -11.41 18.44
N LYS A 269 -19.58 -11.14 18.70
CA LYS A 269 -18.86 -11.67 19.87
C LYS A 269 -18.45 -10.61 20.89
N VAL A 270 -18.08 -9.41 20.44
CA VAL A 270 -17.57 -8.36 21.33
C VAL A 270 -18.69 -7.44 21.80
N LEU A 271 -19.45 -6.87 20.87
CA LEU A 271 -20.46 -5.85 21.18
C LEU A 271 -21.53 -6.31 22.15
N PRO A 272 -22.03 -7.56 22.11
CA PRO A 272 -22.99 -8.07 23.11
C PRO A 272 -22.43 -8.09 24.56
N LEU A 273 -21.11 -8.15 24.72
CA LEU A 273 -20.43 -8.11 26.01
C LEU A 273 -20.17 -6.67 26.52
N ALA A 274 -20.49 -5.66 25.72
CA ALA A 274 -20.34 -4.24 26.06
C ALA A 274 -21.68 -3.49 25.87
N PRO A 275 -22.75 -3.88 26.61
CA PRO A 275 -24.06 -3.25 26.45
C PRO A 275 -24.02 -1.76 26.81
N GLY A 276 -24.76 -0.95 26.05
CA GLY A 276 -24.83 0.50 26.26
C GLY A 276 -23.67 1.30 25.67
N VAL A 277 -22.67 0.66 25.09
CA VAL A 277 -21.62 1.36 24.34
C VAL A 277 -22.13 1.65 22.92
N ASP A 278 -22.12 2.95 22.56
CA ASP A 278 -22.45 3.37 21.22
C ASP A 278 -21.18 3.53 20.38
N ILE A 279 -21.21 2.99 19.15
CA ILE A 279 -20.09 3.03 18.21
C ILE A 279 -20.57 3.50 16.84
N GLU A 280 -19.66 4.04 16.07
CA GLU A 280 -19.91 4.51 14.71
C GLU A 280 -19.01 3.76 13.72
N ILE A 281 -19.60 3.17 12.68
CA ILE A 281 -18.90 2.40 11.65
C ILE A 281 -18.91 3.17 10.35
N TYR A 282 -17.74 3.62 9.92
CA TYR A 282 -17.55 4.40 8.70
C TYR A 282 -16.90 3.60 7.58
N GLY A 283 -17.20 3.99 6.34
CA GLY A 283 -16.68 3.39 5.12
C GLY A 283 -17.76 2.66 4.34
N ASN A 284 -17.39 2.04 3.23
CA ASN A 284 -18.33 1.26 2.42
C ASN A 284 -18.45 -0.22 2.84
N ILE A 285 -18.06 -0.53 4.05
CA ILE A 285 -18.21 -1.87 4.64
C ILE A 285 -19.69 -2.25 4.81
N ASP A 286 -20.56 -1.26 5.01
CA ASP A 286 -22.01 -1.44 5.08
C ASP A 286 -22.59 -2.14 3.84
N GLU A 287 -22.15 -1.76 2.63
CA GLU A 287 -22.48 -2.43 1.37
C GLU A 287 -22.06 -3.90 1.41
N GLY A 288 -20.85 -4.17 1.93
CA GLY A 288 -20.28 -5.50 2.04
C GLY A 288 -21.00 -6.39 3.07
N VAL A 289 -21.38 -5.84 4.22
CA VAL A 289 -22.14 -6.58 5.24
C VAL A 289 -23.55 -6.86 4.71
N ARG A 290 -24.23 -5.87 4.15
CA ARG A 290 -25.58 -6.02 3.60
C ARG A 290 -25.64 -7.12 2.54
N SER A 291 -24.64 -7.20 1.67
CA SER A 291 -24.62 -8.18 0.58
C SER A 291 -24.30 -9.62 1.05
N ARG A 292 -23.54 -9.76 2.14
CA ARG A 292 -23.08 -11.07 2.64
C ARG A 292 -23.93 -11.61 3.78
N ASP A 293 -24.47 -10.71 4.62
CA ASP A 293 -25.24 -11.04 5.81
C ASP A 293 -26.24 -9.90 6.10
N ALA A 294 -27.38 -9.97 5.41
CA ALA A 294 -28.45 -8.96 5.54
C ALA A 294 -29.01 -8.92 6.97
N ALA A 295 -29.11 -10.05 7.65
CA ALA A 295 -29.63 -10.13 9.01
C ALA A 295 -28.71 -9.42 10.01
N LEU A 296 -27.40 -9.60 9.89
CA LEU A 296 -26.40 -8.90 10.69
C LEU A 296 -26.47 -7.39 10.42
N TYR A 297 -26.62 -6.99 9.16
CA TYR A 297 -26.75 -5.58 8.80
C TYR A 297 -28.01 -4.96 9.45
N GLU A 298 -29.16 -5.58 9.31
CA GLU A 298 -30.43 -5.07 9.86
C GLU A 298 -30.38 -4.96 11.39
N ALA A 299 -29.81 -5.96 12.07
CA ALA A 299 -29.67 -5.93 13.53
C ALA A 299 -28.81 -4.77 14.04
N HIS A 300 -27.87 -4.28 13.22
CA HIS A 300 -26.92 -3.25 13.61
C HIS A 300 -26.95 -1.99 12.72
N GLN A 301 -27.98 -1.81 11.91
CA GLN A 301 -28.08 -0.73 10.89
C GLN A 301 -27.75 0.66 11.44
N ARG A 302 -28.17 0.97 12.67
CA ARG A 302 -27.95 2.28 13.32
C ARG A 302 -26.46 2.65 13.50
N LEU A 303 -25.58 1.65 13.56
CA LEU A 303 -24.15 1.86 13.78
C LEU A 303 -23.43 2.29 12.51
N PHE A 304 -23.95 1.90 11.34
CA PHE A 304 -23.34 2.20 10.06
C PHE A 304 -23.64 3.66 9.64
N LYS A 305 -22.59 4.43 9.43
CA LYS A 305 -22.63 5.83 9.00
C LYS A 305 -22.33 5.99 7.50
N GLY A 306 -21.96 4.90 6.82
CA GLY A 306 -21.57 4.92 5.41
C GLY A 306 -20.24 5.62 5.17
N ARG A 307 -20.05 6.10 3.95
CA ARG A 307 -18.83 6.81 3.55
C ARG A 307 -18.79 8.21 4.13
N ALA A 308 -17.77 8.53 4.91
CA ALA A 308 -17.51 9.90 5.32
C ALA A 308 -16.98 10.72 4.14
N PRO A 309 -17.37 12.00 4.00
CA PRO A 309 -16.79 12.91 3.00
C PRO A 309 -15.28 13.07 3.16
N ASP A 310 -14.82 13.13 4.41
CA ASP A 310 -13.42 13.17 4.79
C ASP A 310 -13.18 12.23 5.98
N ILE A 311 -12.42 11.17 5.75
CA ILE A 311 -12.09 10.20 6.77
C ILE A 311 -11.11 10.75 7.82
N GLY A 312 -10.31 11.73 7.46
CA GLY A 312 -9.41 12.42 8.37
C GLY A 312 -10.17 13.10 9.50
N THR A 313 -11.32 13.72 9.19
CA THR A 313 -12.20 14.35 10.20
C THR A 313 -12.78 13.30 11.17
N VAL A 314 -13.09 12.08 10.71
CA VAL A 314 -13.55 11.00 11.57
C VAL A 314 -12.48 10.65 12.60
N TYR A 315 -11.23 10.44 12.16
CA TYR A 315 -10.12 10.18 13.07
C TYR A 315 -9.82 11.34 14.02
N ALA A 316 -9.87 12.58 13.53
CA ALA A 316 -9.63 13.77 14.34
C ALA A 316 -10.63 13.94 15.49
N ASN A 317 -11.90 13.56 15.26
CA ASN A 317 -12.98 13.66 16.24
C ASN A 317 -13.23 12.40 17.04
N ALA A 318 -12.55 11.29 16.76
CA ALA A 318 -12.72 10.05 17.49
C ALA A 318 -12.23 10.18 18.93
N GLY A 319 -12.95 9.69 19.91
CA GLY A 319 -12.46 9.46 21.29
C GLY A 319 -11.63 8.20 21.39
N CYS A 320 -11.96 7.21 20.58
CA CYS A 320 -11.22 5.95 20.46
C CYS A 320 -11.43 5.36 19.05
N VAL A 321 -10.39 4.71 18.53
CA VAL A 321 -10.50 3.95 17.26
C VAL A 321 -10.37 2.47 17.56
N LEU A 322 -11.30 1.68 17.00
CA LEU A 322 -11.31 0.23 17.12
C LEU A 322 -10.79 -0.42 15.84
N LEU A 323 -9.90 -1.40 16.01
CA LEU A 323 -9.29 -2.18 14.93
C LEU A 323 -9.56 -3.68 15.18
N PRO A 324 -10.79 -4.17 14.98
CA PRO A 324 -11.17 -5.54 15.26
C PRO A 324 -10.77 -6.49 14.11
N THR A 325 -9.51 -6.42 13.69
CA THR A 325 -8.99 -7.19 12.56
C THR A 325 -8.67 -8.61 13.02
N THR A 326 -9.28 -9.61 12.41
CA THR A 326 -9.04 -11.03 12.74
C THR A 326 -8.19 -11.74 11.71
N ASP A 327 -8.11 -11.21 10.48
CA ASP A 327 -7.43 -11.83 9.35
C ASP A 327 -6.93 -10.76 8.36
N GLY A 328 -6.08 -11.16 7.42
CA GLY A 328 -5.59 -10.32 6.32
C GLY A 328 -4.11 -10.52 6.04
N TYR A 329 -3.68 -9.99 4.91
CA TYR A 329 -2.30 -10.04 4.43
C TYR A 329 -1.75 -8.63 4.23
N GLY A 330 -0.43 -8.53 4.16
CA GLY A 330 0.25 -7.25 3.93
C GLY A 330 0.14 -6.27 5.10
N LEU A 331 0.55 -5.04 4.88
CA LEU A 331 0.47 -3.96 5.85
C LEU A 331 -0.97 -3.45 6.00
N SER A 332 -1.43 -3.30 7.24
CA SER A 332 -2.75 -2.72 7.51
C SER A 332 -2.74 -1.20 7.42
N ILE A 333 -3.10 -0.64 6.27
CA ILE A 333 -3.16 0.83 6.09
C ILE A 333 -4.13 1.48 7.09
N LYS A 334 -5.24 0.80 7.43
CA LYS A 334 -6.19 1.32 8.44
C LYS A 334 -5.59 1.42 9.84
N ALA A 335 -4.69 0.50 10.19
CA ALA A 335 -3.95 0.62 11.44
C ALA A 335 -2.97 1.80 11.39
N VAL A 336 -2.27 2.01 10.27
CA VAL A 336 -1.38 3.17 10.09
C VAL A 336 -2.14 4.50 10.17
N GLU A 337 -3.30 4.61 9.51
CA GLU A 337 -4.17 5.79 9.61
C GLU A 337 -4.60 6.04 11.07
N ALA A 338 -5.02 4.99 11.78
CA ALA A 338 -5.41 5.09 13.18
C ALA A 338 -4.23 5.52 14.09
N LEU A 339 -3.03 4.94 13.90
CA LEU A 339 -1.81 5.36 14.59
C LEU A 339 -1.53 6.84 14.38
N SER A 340 -1.68 7.34 13.15
CA SER A 340 -1.40 8.73 12.79
C SER A 340 -2.30 9.74 13.49
N SER A 341 -3.50 9.33 13.91
CA SER A 341 -4.46 10.18 14.62
C SER A 341 -4.04 10.50 16.06
N GLY A 342 -3.17 9.67 16.66
CA GLY A 342 -2.81 9.76 18.07
C GLY A 342 -3.95 9.45 19.04
N ALA A 343 -5.10 8.98 18.54
CA ALA A 343 -6.23 8.59 19.38
C ALA A 343 -5.91 7.33 20.21
N PRO A 344 -6.58 7.11 21.34
CA PRO A 344 -6.62 5.79 21.96
C PRO A 344 -7.08 4.72 20.99
N LEU A 345 -6.39 3.57 20.98
CA LEU A 345 -6.71 2.44 20.09
C LEU A 345 -7.08 1.22 20.92
N ILE A 346 -8.11 0.48 20.48
CA ILE A 346 -8.35 -0.90 20.92
C ILE A 346 -8.23 -1.79 19.70
N THR A 347 -7.37 -2.78 19.77
CA THR A 347 -6.96 -3.54 18.60
C THR A 347 -6.76 -5.01 18.90
N THR A 348 -6.86 -5.85 17.88
CA THR A 348 -6.32 -7.20 17.90
C THR A 348 -4.85 -7.17 17.45
N PRO A 349 -4.03 -8.19 17.77
CA PRO A 349 -2.66 -8.28 17.26
C PRO A 349 -2.60 -8.29 15.73
N ALA A 350 -3.57 -8.90 15.06
CA ALA A 350 -3.63 -9.01 13.61
C ALA A 350 -3.75 -7.66 12.89
N ALA A 351 -4.21 -6.60 13.57
CA ALA A 351 -4.24 -5.26 12.98
C ALA A 351 -2.84 -4.65 12.80
N PHE A 352 -1.84 -5.13 13.55
CA PHE A 352 -0.44 -4.69 13.47
C PHE A 352 0.44 -5.61 12.62
N ARG A 353 -0.18 -6.54 11.88
CA ARG A 353 0.56 -7.41 10.95
C ARG A 353 1.41 -6.58 9.99
N GLY A 354 2.57 -7.09 9.68
CA GLY A 354 3.53 -6.43 8.80
C GLY A 354 4.31 -5.27 9.43
N MET A 355 3.99 -4.86 10.66
CA MET A 355 4.74 -3.88 11.43
C MET A 355 5.77 -4.56 12.34
N SER A 356 6.92 -3.93 12.56
CA SER A 356 7.98 -4.45 13.44
C SER A 356 7.77 -4.10 14.91
N VAL A 357 6.79 -3.24 15.25
CA VAL A 357 6.49 -2.85 16.64
C VAL A 357 5.58 -3.90 17.30
N ASP A 358 5.84 -4.20 18.56
CA ASP A 358 4.83 -4.84 19.42
C ASP A 358 3.83 -3.76 19.88
N PRO A 359 2.55 -3.83 19.46
CA PRO A 359 1.56 -2.82 19.82
C PRO A 359 1.34 -2.70 21.33
N ARG A 360 1.68 -3.72 22.14
CA ARG A 360 1.59 -3.70 23.60
C ARG A 360 2.57 -2.72 24.25
N THR A 361 3.60 -2.29 23.52
CA THR A 361 4.57 -1.29 24.00
C THR A 361 4.09 0.15 23.83
N LEU A 362 2.98 0.38 23.12
CA LEU A 362 2.43 1.70 22.87
C LEU A 362 1.38 2.03 23.94
N ALA A 363 1.65 3.00 24.81
CA ALA A 363 0.85 3.27 25.99
C ALA A 363 -0.63 3.61 25.71
N ASN A 364 -0.93 4.17 24.54
CA ASN A 364 -2.31 4.49 24.15
C ASN A 364 -2.98 3.41 23.28
N VAL A 365 -2.41 2.18 23.24
CA VAL A 365 -2.93 1.05 22.46
C VAL A 365 -3.26 -0.12 23.40
N ALA A 366 -4.53 -0.47 23.51
CA ALA A 366 -5.00 -1.66 24.19
C ALA A 366 -5.09 -2.82 23.20
N VAL A 367 -4.36 -3.91 23.46
CA VAL A 367 -4.34 -5.10 22.60
C VAL A 367 -5.15 -6.22 23.23
N ALA A 368 -6.14 -6.74 22.51
CA ALA A 368 -7.01 -7.80 22.96
C ALA A 368 -7.21 -8.86 21.87
N GLU A 369 -6.95 -10.12 22.19
CA GLU A 369 -7.14 -11.27 21.28
C GLU A 369 -8.53 -11.90 21.46
N ARG A 370 -9.05 -11.89 22.68
CA ARG A 370 -10.33 -12.49 23.01
C ARG A 370 -11.43 -11.43 23.04
N ALA A 371 -12.64 -11.85 22.72
CA ALA A 371 -13.81 -10.97 22.70
C ALA A 371 -14.07 -10.33 24.08
N GLU A 372 -13.88 -11.10 25.17
CA GLU A 372 -14.07 -10.64 26.54
C GLU A 372 -13.10 -9.51 26.90
N ASP A 373 -11.81 -9.65 26.53
CA ASP A 373 -10.76 -8.68 26.79
C ASP A 373 -10.98 -7.40 25.97
N PHE A 374 -11.39 -7.56 24.69
CA PHE A 374 -11.74 -6.45 23.83
C PHE A 374 -12.95 -5.67 24.35
N ALA A 375 -13.99 -6.39 24.81
CA ALA A 375 -15.18 -5.79 25.42
C ALA A 375 -14.86 -5.10 26.75
N ALA A 376 -13.96 -5.65 27.56
CA ALA A 376 -13.51 -5.00 28.80
C ALA A 376 -12.81 -3.67 28.48
N ALA A 377 -11.84 -3.65 27.58
CA ALA A 377 -11.16 -2.44 27.14
C ALA A 377 -12.15 -1.42 26.54
N LEU A 378 -13.16 -1.89 25.80
CA LEU A 378 -14.21 -1.04 25.21
C LEU A 378 -15.08 -0.37 26.31
N ARG A 379 -15.49 -1.11 27.34
CA ARG A 379 -16.23 -0.53 28.47
C ARG A 379 -15.39 0.50 29.24
N ASP A 380 -14.12 0.19 29.49
CA ASP A 380 -13.22 1.08 30.22
C ASP A 380 -12.98 2.40 29.48
N ILE A 381 -12.73 2.35 28.16
CA ILE A 381 -12.58 3.58 27.39
C ILE A 381 -13.89 4.36 27.31
N HIS A 382 -15.02 3.68 27.13
CA HIS A 382 -16.34 4.31 27.10
C HIS A 382 -16.61 5.08 28.42
N ALA A 383 -16.36 4.45 29.57
CA ALA A 383 -16.54 5.09 30.88
C ALA A 383 -15.65 6.35 31.02
N ARG A 384 -14.39 6.26 30.62
CA ARG A 384 -13.46 7.42 30.61
C ARG A 384 -13.94 8.57 29.72
N LEU A 385 -14.42 8.26 28.52
CA LEU A 385 -14.94 9.27 27.58
C LEU A 385 -16.21 9.94 28.12
N GLN A 386 -17.08 9.19 28.80
CA GLN A 386 -18.29 9.76 29.43
C GLN A 386 -17.95 10.66 30.61
N ALA A 387 -16.93 10.33 31.40
CA ALA A 387 -16.44 11.13 32.52
C ALA A 387 -15.74 12.44 32.10
N GLY A 388 -15.61 12.70 30.79
CA GLY A 388 -14.99 13.95 30.29
C GLY A 388 -13.48 13.97 30.37
N GLY A 389 -12.83 12.81 30.52
CA GLY A 389 -11.39 12.66 30.41
C GLY A 389 -10.91 13.01 29.02
N ALA A 390 -10.61 14.30 28.80
CA ALA A 390 -9.91 14.73 27.60
C ALA A 390 -8.46 14.26 27.70
N ASP A 391 -8.02 13.56 26.67
CA ASP A 391 -6.69 12.96 26.65
C ASP A 391 -5.60 14.01 26.41
N SER A 392 -4.41 13.67 26.88
CA SER A 392 -3.12 14.30 26.58
C SER A 392 -2.99 14.64 25.09
N SER A 393 -2.18 15.63 24.76
CA SER A 393 -1.90 16.04 23.38
C SER A 393 -1.67 14.83 22.48
N ARG A 394 -2.56 14.61 21.52
CA ARG A 394 -2.47 13.52 20.53
C ARG A 394 -1.16 13.52 19.74
N ALA A 395 -0.55 14.70 19.61
CA ALA A 395 0.73 14.87 18.92
C ALA A 395 1.90 14.13 19.60
N THR A 396 1.76 13.81 20.89
CA THR A 396 2.85 13.21 21.71
C THR A 396 2.56 11.79 22.17
N THR A 397 1.48 11.16 21.70
CA THR A 397 1.17 9.76 22.03
C THR A 397 2.15 8.79 21.36
N ASP A 398 2.31 7.60 21.95
CA ASP A 398 3.23 6.61 21.42
C ASP A 398 2.85 6.14 20.03
N SER A 399 1.55 5.95 19.76
CA SER A 399 1.06 5.60 18.44
C SER A 399 1.40 6.66 17.38
N ARG A 400 1.27 7.95 17.73
CA ARG A 400 1.62 9.05 16.83
C ARG A 400 3.12 9.13 16.60
N ARG A 401 3.94 8.99 17.64
CA ARG A 401 5.40 8.96 17.49
C ARG A 401 5.85 7.83 16.58
N TYR A 402 5.30 6.62 16.81
CA TYR A 402 5.61 5.49 15.93
C TYR A 402 5.21 5.74 14.47
N TYR A 403 4.03 6.33 14.24
CA TYR A 403 3.64 6.76 12.90
C TYR A 403 4.65 7.75 12.29
N ASP A 404 5.02 8.80 13.03
CA ASP A 404 5.94 9.84 12.53
C ASP A 404 7.34 9.29 12.21
N GLU A 405 7.79 8.28 12.94
CA GLU A 405 9.09 7.61 12.77
C GLU A 405 9.10 6.58 11.64
N ALA A 406 7.97 5.90 11.38
CA ALA A 406 7.92 4.76 10.48
C ALA A 406 7.13 5.01 9.17
N PHE A 407 6.05 5.81 9.20
CA PHE A 407 5.08 5.90 8.11
C PHE A 407 4.87 7.32 7.56
N SER A 408 5.55 8.33 8.11
CA SER A 408 5.46 9.70 7.58
C SER A 408 6.25 9.83 6.27
N ASN A 409 5.93 10.85 5.45
CA ASN A 409 6.70 11.18 4.25
C ASN A 409 8.19 11.43 4.58
N ASP A 410 8.48 12.08 5.70
CA ASP A 410 9.85 12.34 6.14
C ASP A 410 10.58 11.05 6.52
N ALA A 411 9.91 10.13 7.21
CA ALA A 411 10.48 8.82 7.56
C ALA A 411 10.80 8.01 6.30
N TYR A 412 9.86 7.98 5.34
CA TYR A 412 10.04 7.31 4.07
C TYR A 412 11.20 7.89 3.27
N ALA A 413 11.28 9.22 3.15
CA ALA A 413 12.37 9.91 2.45
C ALA A 413 13.73 9.64 3.11
N ARG A 414 13.82 9.66 4.46
CA ARG A 414 15.04 9.31 5.19
C ARG A 414 15.47 7.86 4.95
N ALA A 415 14.52 6.91 4.96
CA ALA A 415 14.80 5.51 4.71
C ALA A 415 15.31 5.28 3.28
N LEU A 416 14.65 5.87 2.29
CA LEU A 416 15.12 5.84 0.90
C LEU A 416 16.50 6.46 0.74
N ALA A 417 16.75 7.64 1.33
CA ALA A 417 18.05 8.30 1.26
C ALA A 417 19.18 7.43 1.81
N LYS A 418 18.96 6.76 2.94
CA LYS A 418 19.94 5.84 3.55
C LYS A 418 20.36 4.72 2.59
N ILE A 419 19.42 4.23 1.78
CA ILE A 419 19.67 3.16 0.82
C ILE A 419 20.31 3.71 -0.46
N THR A 420 19.77 4.82 -0.98
CA THR A 420 20.01 5.25 -2.37
C THR A 420 21.19 6.22 -2.52
N VAL A 421 21.46 7.07 -1.52
CA VAL A 421 22.57 8.03 -1.60
C VAL A 421 23.91 7.33 -1.80
N PRO A 422 24.26 6.24 -1.08
CA PRO A 422 25.51 5.52 -1.35
C PRO A 422 25.59 4.88 -2.73
N MET A 423 24.46 4.59 -3.37
CA MET A 423 24.41 3.95 -4.69
C MET A 423 24.63 4.92 -5.84
N VAL A 424 24.29 6.20 -5.64
CA VAL A 424 24.30 7.24 -6.70
C VAL A 424 25.38 8.27 -6.49
N CYS A 425 25.79 8.53 -5.24
CA CYS A 425 26.74 9.58 -4.88
C CYS A 425 28.06 9.04 -4.29
N GLY A 426 28.17 7.74 -4.06
CA GLY A 426 29.39 7.03 -3.66
C GLY A 426 30.08 6.46 -4.88
#